data_6f0704e6377439d73bc3337c7813c8e9
#
_entry.id   6f0704e6377439d73bc3337c7813c8e9
#
_cell.length_a   1.000
_cell.length_b   1.000
_cell.length_c   1.000
_cell.angle_alpha   90.00
_cell.angle_beta   90.00
_cell.angle_gamma   90.00
#
_symmetry.space_group_name_H-M   'P 1'
#
loop_
_entity.id
_entity.type
_entity.pdbx_description
1 polymer ?
#
loop_
_entity_poly.entity_id
_entity_poly.type
_entity_poly.pdbx_seq_one_letter_code
_entity_poly.pdbx_strand_id
1 'polypeptide(L)'
;MRQQFQSIFKIPELRKRILYTLTLLIVVRIGAHIPIPGIDSEVLGAAIRNYANTLFGLYDLFAGGAFSRATLFALGIMPYITASIILQLLGSVIPYFQKLQREGEEGRKKLTQLTRYGTVIMTLMQSFGISQFLMSPQMSARIGNQLLPVVPNPGIGFVMMTMLSLTTGTILIMWLGERITERGIGNGISLIIMIGIIDRLPNVVVSEIAMVREEVRGIFTEIVLIGLMFIIVGFVVLLTQGQRKIPVQYAKRVVGRKVYGGQATHIPLRVNTAGVMPIIFAQSIMFIPNTISTFFPNSNLIQGMMSFFSVSQPVYWIIFGLLIVFFTYFYTAIAFNPVEVADNMKKYGGFIPGIRPGKKTSEFIDNILTKVTLPGSIFLAFIAVFPYILMKVMDINYDLASFFGGTSLLIIVGVALDTLQQIESHLLMRHYDGFLKSGKLRGRH
;
A
#
# COMPACT_ATOMS: atom_id res chain seq x y z
N MET A 1 -11.68 -14.25 20.71
CA MET A 1 -12.16 -13.55 19.50
C MET A 1 -13.59 -13.04 19.58
N ARG A 2 -14.63 -13.88 19.84
CA ARG A 2 -16.03 -13.40 19.89
C ARG A 2 -16.28 -12.29 20.92
N GLN A 3 -15.71 -12.37 22.12
CA GLN A 3 -15.82 -11.35 23.17
C GLN A 3 -15.07 -10.04 22.80
N GLN A 4 -13.96 -10.14 22.09
CA GLN A 4 -13.20 -8.96 21.63
C GLN A 4 -13.97 -8.22 20.53
N PHE A 5 -14.61 -8.91 19.59
CA PHE A 5 -15.47 -8.29 18.58
C PHE A 5 -16.69 -7.59 19.19
N GLN A 6 -17.31 -8.18 20.22
CA GLN A 6 -18.43 -7.54 20.92
C GLN A 6 -18.01 -6.29 21.70
N SER A 7 -16.77 -6.26 22.22
CA SER A 7 -16.24 -5.09 22.94
C SER A 7 -15.92 -3.92 22.00
N ILE A 8 -15.55 -4.18 20.73
CA ILE A 8 -15.27 -3.13 19.72
C ILE A 8 -16.51 -2.24 19.52
N PHE A 9 -17.70 -2.85 19.37
CA PHE A 9 -18.96 -2.11 19.16
C PHE A 9 -19.52 -1.45 20.42
N LYS A 10 -19.09 -1.87 21.63
CA LYS A 10 -19.50 -1.28 22.90
C LYS A 10 -18.81 0.06 23.22
N ILE A 11 -17.65 0.34 22.59
CA ILE A 11 -16.92 1.57 22.81
C ILE A 11 -17.40 2.65 21.82
N PRO A 12 -18.10 3.71 22.27
CA PRO A 12 -18.74 4.69 21.37
C PRO A 12 -17.75 5.41 20.46
N GLU A 13 -16.55 5.71 20.96
CA GLU A 13 -15.52 6.43 20.21
C GLU A 13 -14.92 5.56 19.08
N LEU A 14 -14.61 4.30 19.38
CA LEU A 14 -14.10 3.35 18.39
C LEU A 14 -15.15 3.07 17.31
N ARG A 15 -16.41 2.90 17.72
CA ARG A 15 -17.54 2.76 16.79
C ARG A 15 -17.67 3.97 15.86
N LYS A 16 -17.57 5.20 16.39
CA LYS A 16 -17.62 6.43 15.58
C LYS A 16 -16.49 6.46 14.55
N ARG A 17 -15.26 6.10 14.92
CA ARG A 17 -14.11 6.07 14.02
C ARG A 17 -14.26 5.01 12.93
N ILE A 18 -14.74 3.80 13.28
CA ILE A 18 -15.01 2.73 12.31
C ILE A 18 -16.10 3.17 11.32
N LEU A 19 -17.23 3.67 11.81
CA LEU A 19 -18.32 4.14 10.95
C LEU A 19 -17.88 5.27 10.04
N TYR A 20 -17.08 6.22 10.55
CA TYR A 20 -16.52 7.31 9.75
C TYR A 20 -15.65 6.77 8.62
N THR A 21 -14.74 5.83 8.92
CA THR A 21 -13.90 5.17 7.91
C THR A 21 -14.73 4.47 6.85
N LEU A 22 -15.71 3.66 7.25
CA LEU A 22 -16.59 2.94 6.31
C LEU A 22 -17.40 3.89 5.43
N THR A 23 -17.95 4.97 6.02
CA THR A 23 -18.70 5.97 5.24
C THR A 23 -17.83 6.63 4.17
N LEU A 24 -16.58 7.01 4.50
CA LEU A 24 -15.69 7.61 3.51
C LEU A 24 -15.24 6.61 2.44
N LEU A 25 -15.04 5.34 2.80
CA LEU A 25 -14.75 4.29 1.82
C LEU A 25 -15.92 4.05 0.86
N ILE A 26 -17.18 4.16 1.31
CA ILE A 26 -18.36 4.11 0.43
C ILE A 26 -18.35 5.29 -0.54
N VAL A 27 -18.03 6.50 -0.08
CA VAL A 27 -17.90 7.69 -0.95
C VAL A 27 -16.85 7.47 -2.03
N VAL A 28 -15.68 6.89 -1.68
CA VAL A 28 -14.65 6.54 -2.67
C VAL A 28 -15.20 5.54 -3.70
N ARG A 29 -16.00 4.58 -3.27
CA ARG A 29 -16.61 3.60 -4.19
C ARG A 29 -17.64 4.23 -5.15
N ILE A 30 -18.47 5.12 -4.66
CA ILE A 30 -19.44 5.86 -5.51
C ILE A 30 -18.68 6.65 -6.59
N GLY A 31 -17.64 7.39 -6.21
CA GLY A 31 -16.82 8.16 -7.15
C GLY A 31 -16.08 7.32 -8.20
N ALA A 32 -15.73 6.08 -7.87
CA ALA A 32 -15.12 5.13 -8.80
C ALA A 32 -16.11 4.59 -9.87
N HIS A 33 -17.36 5.02 -9.86
CA HIS A 33 -18.38 4.67 -10.85
C HIS A 33 -18.90 5.88 -11.65
N ILE A 34 -18.42 7.09 -11.36
CA ILE A 34 -18.82 8.31 -12.08
C ILE A 34 -17.91 8.47 -13.31
N PRO A 35 -18.40 8.23 -14.54
CA PRO A 35 -17.58 8.32 -15.75
C PRO A 35 -17.18 9.77 -16.08
N ILE A 36 -16.05 9.93 -16.74
CA ILE A 36 -15.61 11.22 -17.29
C ILE A 36 -16.49 11.57 -18.48
N PRO A 37 -16.98 12.79 -18.58
CA PRO A 37 -17.76 13.23 -19.74
C PRO A 37 -16.98 13.16 -21.05
N GLY A 38 -17.66 12.77 -22.15
CA GLY A 38 -17.05 12.72 -23.48
C GLY A 38 -16.34 11.41 -23.83
N ILE A 39 -16.50 10.37 -23.03
CA ILE A 39 -15.99 9.02 -23.26
C ILE A 39 -17.14 8.05 -23.45
N ASP A 40 -17.04 7.22 -24.47
CA ASP A 40 -17.95 6.08 -24.65
C ASP A 40 -17.47 4.91 -23.80
N SER A 41 -18.19 4.62 -22.72
CA SER A 41 -17.81 3.61 -21.73
C SER A 41 -17.90 2.18 -22.29
N GLU A 42 -18.76 1.92 -23.27
CA GLU A 42 -18.93 0.62 -23.88
C GLU A 42 -17.75 0.31 -24.80
N VAL A 43 -17.39 1.26 -25.67
CA VAL A 43 -16.23 1.18 -26.56
C VAL A 43 -14.94 1.06 -25.73
N LEU A 44 -14.81 1.84 -24.66
CA LEU A 44 -13.66 1.80 -23.76
C LEU A 44 -13.52 0.43 -23.11
N GLY A 45 -14.62 -0.13 -22.58
CA GLY A 45 -14.60 -1.44 -21.96
C GLY A 45 -14.15 -2.56 -22.90
N ALA A 46 -14.53 -2.48 -24.18
CA ALA A 46 -14.09 -3.41 -25.22
C ALA A 46 -12.61 -3.19 -25.60
N ALA A 47 -12.16 -1.94 -25.72
CA ALA A 47 -10.78 -1.60 -26.07
C ALA A 47 -9.79 -2.00 -24.96
N ILE A 48 -10.12 -1.74 -23.70
CA ILE A 48 -9.22 -2.01 -22.54
C ILE A 48 -9.01 -3.49 -22.28
N ARG A 49 -9.92 -4.38 -22.67
CA ARG A 49 -9.72 -5.83 -22.52
C ARG A 49 -8.41 -6.30 -23.19
N ASN A 50 -8.00 -5.67 -24.28
CA ASN A 50 -6.75 -5.99 -24.96
C ASN A 50 -5.50 -5.56 -24.15
N TYR A 51 -5.67 -4.65 -23.19
CA TYR A 51 -4.60 -4.13 -22.35
C TYR A 51 -4.60 -4.71 -20.91
N ALA A 52 -5.50 -5.66 -20.60
CA ALA A 52 -5.63 -6.25 -19.27
C ALA A 52 -4.33 -6.91 -18.78
N ASN A 53 -3.58 -7.57 -19.66
CA ASN A 53 -2.31 -8.23 -19.34
C ASN A 53 -1.08 -7.30 -19.46
N THR A 54 -1.29 -5.99 -19.53
CA THR A 54 -0.23 -4.98 -19.59
C THR A 54 -0.09 -4.23 -18.27
N LEU A 55 0.87 -3.29 -18.22
CA LEU A 55 1.02 -2.37 -17.09
C LEU A 55 -0.24 -1.53 -16.83
N PHE A 56 -1.08 -1.32 -17.84
CA PHE A 56 -2.38 -0.63 -17.65
C PHE A 56 -3.37 -1.47 -16.84
N GLY A 57 -3.38 -2.79 -16.99
CA GLY A 57 -4.18 -3.69 -16.15
C GLY A 57 -3.72 -3.66 -14.69
N LEU A 58 -2.40 -3.61 -14.45
CA LEU A 58 -1.83 -3.39 -13.12
C LEU A 58 -2.28 -2.06 -12.52
N TYR A 59 -2.22 -0.98 -13.31
CA TYR A 59 -2.66 0.35 -12.88
C TYR A 59 -4.13 0.33 -12.47
N ASP A 60 -4.98 -0.28 -13.30
CA ASP A 60 -6.40 -0.42 -13.05
C ASP A 60 -6.71 -1.24 -11.79
N LEU A 61 -5.86 -2.22 -11.44
CA LEU A 61 -5.97 -2.97 -10.21
C LEU A 61 -5.86 -2.07 -8.96
N PHE A 62 -4.90 -1.14 -8.93
CA PHE A 62 -4.74 -0.18 -7.84
C PHE A 62 -5.83 0.89 -7.83
N ALA A 63 -6.36 1.25 -9.00
CA ALA A 63 -7.50 2.14 -9.13
C ALA A 63 -8.84 1.45 -8.83
N GLY A 64 -8.85 0.12 -8.59
CA GLY A 64 -10.07 -0.65 -8.29
C GLY A 64 -11.06 -0.68 -9.45
N GLY A 65 -10.58 -0.84 -10.70
CA GLY A 65 -11.42 -0.85 -11.88
C GLY A 65 -11.90 0.54 -12.34
N ALA A 66 -11.44 1.60 -11.70
CA ALA A 66 -11.82 2.96 -12.05
C ALA A 66 -11.19 3.43 -13.36
N PHE A 67 -9.99 2.92 -13.70
CA PHE A 67 -9.30 3.24 -14.95
C PHE A 67 -9.99 2.62 -16.17
N SER A 68 -10.34 1.34 -16.08
CA SER A 68 -11.03 0.62 -17.16
C SER A 68 -12.42 1.17 -17.47
N ARG A 69 -13.04 1.87 -16.51
CA ARG A 69 -14.32 2.57 -16.69
C ARG A 69 -14.14 4.05 -17.02
N ALA A 70 -12.91 4.56 -17.14
CA ALA A 70 -12.56 5.98 -17.27
C ALA A 70 -13.39 6.87 -16.34
N THR A 71 -13.35 6.59 -15.06
CA THR A 71 -14.11 7.36 -14.06
C THR A 71 -13.30 8.53 -13.53
N LEU A 72 -13.96 9.39 -12.76
CA LEU A 72 -13.35 10.52 -12.05
C LEU A 72 -12.12 10.08 -11.23
N PHE A 73 -12.13 8.87 -10.71
CA PHE A 73 -11.06 8.28 -9.89
C PHE A 73 -10.13 7.35 -10.67
N ALA A 74 -10.08 7.46 -12.01
CA ALA A 74 -9.27 6.58 -12.84
C ALA A 74 -7.77 6.62 -12.50
N LEU A 75 -7.21 7.76 -12.12
CA LEU A 75 -5.84 7.87 -11.62
C LEU A 75 -5.66 7.32 -10.21
N GLY A 76 -6.73 7.15 -9.46
CA GLY A 76 -6.69 6.68 -8.08
C GLY A 76 -5.79 7.53 -7.18
N ILE A 77 -5.09 6.87 -6.25
CA ILE A 77 -4.16 7.51 -5.32
C ILE A 77 -2.69 7.49 -5.81
N MET A 78 -2.42 6.88 -6.99
CA MET A 78 -1.05 6.68 -7.49
C MET A 78 -0.23 7.97 -7.65
N PRO A 79 -0.78 9.10 -8.17
CA PRO A 79 -0.02 10.36 -8.27
C PRO A 79 0.46 10.87 -6.90
N TYR A 80 -0.37 10.70 -5.86
CA TYR A 80 -0.01 11.07 -4.49
C TYR A 80 1.11 10.19 -3.93
N ILE A 81 1.04 8.88 -4.17
CA ILE A 81 2.08 7.94 -3.74
C ILE A 81 3.40 8.31 -4.41
N THR A 82 3.39 8.54 -5.72
CA THR A 82 4.60 8.92 -6.47
C THR A 82 5.20 10.23 -5.95
N ALA A 83 4.39 11.26 -5.72
CA ALA A 83 4.83 12.53 -5.14
C ALA A 83 5.41 12.34 -3.72
N SER A 84 4.76 11.52 -2.90
CA SER A 84 5.23 11.20 -1.54
C SER A 84 6.58 10.50 -1.55
N ILE A 85 6.78 9.53 -2.45
CA ILE A 85 8.04 8.79 -2.61
C ILE A 85 9.16 9.75 -3.02
N ILE A 86 8.92 10.60 -4.03
CA ILE A 86 9.90 11.57 -4.50
C ILE A 86 10.34 12.47 -3.34
N LEU A 87 9.40 12.99 -2.56
CA LEU A 87 9.74 13.86 -1.42
C LEU A 87 10.45 13.11 -0.28
N GLN A 88 10.13 11.85 -0.03
CA GLN A 88 10.85 11.04 0.95
C GLN A 88 12.28 10.72 0.50
N LEU A 89 12.50 10.42 -0.78
CA LEU A 89 13.82 10.23 -1.35
C LEU A 89 14.64 11.53 -1.31
N LEU A 90 14.03 12.67 -1.68
CA LEU A 90 14.66 13.98 -1.55
C LEU A 90 15.00 14.30 -0.08
N GLY A 91 14.18 13.85 0.87
CA GLY A 91 14.42 13.97 2.30
C GLY A 91 15.64 13.19 2.79
N SER A 92 16.09 12.16 2.08
CA SER A 92 17.33 11.43 2.41
C SER A 92 18.59 12.06 1.80
N VAL A 93 18.46 12.81 0.70
CA VAL A 93 19.60 13.34 -0.09
C VAL A 93 19.80 14.84 0.13
N ILE A 94 18.72 15.63 0.11
CA ILE A 94 18.79 17.10 0.12
C ILE A 94 18.72 17.63 1.55
N PRO A 95 19.73 18.43 2.02
CA PRO A 95 19.79 18.94 3.39
C PRO A 95 18.57 19.76 3.81
N TYR A 96 17.93 20.49 2.89
CA TYR A 96 16.72 21.26 3.15
C TYR A 96 15.56 20.37 3.63
N PHE A 97 15.31 19.26 2.92
CA PHE A 97 14.24 18.32 3.30
C PHE A 97 14.60 17.51 4.55
N GLN A 98 15.90 17.20 4.76
CA GLN A 98 16.38 16.58 6.00
C GLN A 98 16.09 17.47 7.21
N LYS A 99 16.32 18.78 7.09
CA LYS A 99 16.01 19.74 8.13
C LYS A 99 14.50 19.75 8.45
N LEU A 100 13.65 19.80 7.43
CA LEU A 100 12.18 19.73 7.61
C LEU A 100 11.74 18.44 8.32
N GLN A 101 12.35 17.29 8.03
CA GLN A 101 12.04 16.04 8.72
C GLN A 101 12.40 16.07 10.21
N ARG A 102 13.43 16.84 10.61
CA ARG A 102 13.88 17.01 11.99
C ARG A 102 13.11 18.09 12.76
N GLU A 103 12.43 19.01 12.11
CA GLU A 103 11.68 20.11 12.71
C GLU A 103 10.36 19.66 13.42
N GLY A 104 10.09 18.35 13.51
CA GLY A 104 8.94 17.81 14.21
C GLY A 104 7.61 18.08 13.48
N GLU A 105 6.55 18.54 14.19
CA GLU A 105 5.21 18.71 13.61
C GLU A 105 5.14 19.79 12.53
N GLU A 106 5.84 20.91 12.68
CA GLU A 106 5.84 21.97 11.66
C GLU A 106 6.48 21.52 10.37
N GLY A 107 7.63 20.85 10.44
CA GLY A 107 8.29 20.29 9.28
C GLY A 107 7.44 19.24 8.57
N ARG A 108 6.76 18.38 9.32
CA ARG A 108 5.81 17.40 8.76
C ARG A 108 4.65 18.06 8.04
N LYS A 109 4.08 19.14 8.58
CA LYS A 109 3.01 19.90 7.91
C LYS A 109 3.48 20.48 6.57
N LYS A 110 4.69 21.07 6.54
CA LYS A 110 5.29 21.60 5.30
C LYS A 110 5.54 20.49 4.27
N LEU A 111 6.08 19.34 4.70
CA LEU A 111 6.28 18.17 3.82
C LEU A 111 4.96 17.67 3.24
N THR A 112 3.91 17.58 4.05
CA THR A 112 2.56 17.20 3.58
C THR A 112 2.02 18.19 2.56
N GLN A 113 2.19 19.50 2.77
CA GLN A 113 1.79 20.51 1.78
C GLN A 113 2.56 20.38 0.48
N LEU A 114 3.88 20.15 0.53
CA LEU A 114 4.69 19.92 -0.66
C LEU A 114 4.27 18.64 -1.41
N THR A 115 3.91 17.58 -0.66
CA THR A 115 3.35 16.36 -1.25
C THR A 115 2.05 16.65 -2.00
N ARG A 116 1.16 17.47 -1.42
CA ARG A 116 -0.11 17.86 -2.07
C ARG A 116 0.14 18.64 -3.37
N TYR A 117 1.05 19.62 -3.36
CA TYR A 117 1.43 20.38 -4.57
C TYR A 117 2.06 19.46 -5.61
N GLY A 118 2.99 18.59 -5.19
CA GLY A 118 3.59 17.58 -6.06
C GLY A 118 2.54 16.65 -6.68
N THR A 119 1.53 16.25 -5.91
CA THR A 119 0.41 15.44 -6.39
C THR A 119 -0.37 16.16 -7.49
N VAL A 120 -0.69 17.44 -7.32
CA VAL A 120 -1.40 18.22 -8.33
C VAL A 120 -0.62 18.27 -9.64
N ILE A 121 0.69 18.57 -9.57
CA ILE A 121 1.56 18.63 -10.74
C ILE A 121 1.62 17.26 -11.43
N MET A 122 1.87 16.20 -10.68
CA MET A 122 1.93 14.83 -11.21
C MET A 122 0.61 14.41 -11.85
N THR A 123 -0.53 14.76 -11.22
CA THR A 123 -1.85 14.43 -11.75
C THR A 123 -2.15 15.19 -13.05
N LEU A 124 -1.82 16.47 -13.12
CA LEU A 124 -1.96 17.25 -14.36
C LEU A 124 -1.14 16.65 -15.50
N MET A 125 0.10 16.29 -15.25
CA MET A 125 0.95 15.62 -16.24
C MET A 125 0.34 14.28 -16.67
N GLN A 126 0.00 13.40 -15.73
CA GLN A 126 -0.55 12.09 -16.05
C GLN A 126 -1.92 12.15 -16.74
N SER A 127 -2.79 13.06 -16.33
CA SER A 127 -4.11 13.25 -16.96
C SER A 127 -4.00 13.76 -18.40
N PHE A 128 -3.01 14.61 -18.70
CA PHE A 128 -2.69 14.98 -20.07
C PHE A 128 -2.26 13.77 -20.90
N GLY A 129 -1.32 12.95 -20.39
CA GLY A 129 -0.89 11.72 -21.06
C GLY A 129 -2.06 10.75 -21.32
N ILE A 130 -2.93 10.55 -20.33
CA ILE A 130 -4.13 9.69 -20.47
C ILE A 130 -5.10 10.27 -21.51
N SER A 131 -5.30 11.58 -21.56
CA SER A 131 -6.16 12.18 -22.57
C SER A 131 -5.65 11.92 -24.00
N GLN A 132 -4.33 12.01 -24.21
CA GLN A 132 -3.69 11.68 -25.50
C GLN A 132 -3.82 10.19 -25.83
N PHE A 133 -3.63 9.31 -24.83
CA PHE A 133 -3.79 7.87 -24.99
C PHE A 133 -5.24 7.50 -25.38
N LEU A 134 -6.25 8.07 -24.72
CA LEU A 134 -7.66 7.82 -25.03
C LEU A 134 -8.07 8.31 -26.41
N MET A 135 -7.45 9.37 -26.91
CA MET A 135 -7.68 9.91 -28.28
C MET A 135 -6.87 9.15 -29.35
N SER A 136 -5.95 8.26 -28.95
CA SER A 136 -5.11 7.54 -29.93
C SER A 136 -5.93 6.57 -30.77
N PRO A 137 -5.56 6.34 -32.05
CA PRO A 137 -6.25 5.37 -32.91
C PRO A 137 -6.24 3.93 -32.36
N GLN A 138 -5.29 3.63 -31.50
CA GLN A 138 -5.16 2.33 -30.84
C GLN A 138 -6.31 2.07 -29.84
N MET A 139 -6.92 3.15 -29.30
CA MET A 139 -8.08 3.12 -28.40
C MET A 139 -9.38 3.20 -29.20
N SER A 140 -9.57 2.23 -30.09
CA SER A 140 -10.81 2.01 -30.81
C SER A 140 -11.20 0.55 -30.70
N ALA A 141 -12.48 0.26 -30.60
CA ALA A 141 -12.99 -1.10 -30.55
C ALA A 141 -14.01 -1.36 -31.64
N ARG A 142 -14.05 -2.61 -32.12
CA ARG A 142 -15.13 -3.06 -33.01
C ARG A 142 -16.34 -3.42 -32.16
N ILE A 143 -17.42 -2.67 -32.36
CA ILE A 143 -18.73 -3.00 -31.82
C ILE A 143 -19.64 -3.31 -33.01
N GLY A 144 -20.02 -4.59 -33.16
CA GLY A 144 -20.68 -5.07 -34.39
C GLY A 144 -19.75 -4.97 -35.60
N ASN A 145 -20.18 -4.28 -36.67
CA ASN A 145 -19.43 -4.10 -37.92
C ASN A 145 -18.68 -2.74 -38.01
N GLN A 146 -18.74 -1.91 -36.98
CA GLN A 146 -18.14 -0.57 -37.02
C GLN A 146 -16.96 -0.47 -36.05
N LEU A 147 -15.88 0.18 -36.49
CA LEU A 147 -14.76 0.58 -35.63
C LEU A 147 -15.10 1.94 -35.01
N LEU A 148 -15.36 1.95 -33.71
CA LEU A 148 -15.73 3.16 -32.98
C LEU A 148 -14.56 3.64 -32.14
N PRO A 149 -14.25 4.96 -32.15
CA PRO A 149 -13.27 5.53 -31.26
C PRO A 149 -13.85 5.68 -29.84
N VAL A 150 -13.01 5.52 -28.82
CA VAL A 150 -13.39 5.73 -27.41
C VAL A 150 -13.81 7.16 -27.14
N VAL A 151 -13.22 8.14 -27.85
CA VAL A 151 -13.55 9.56 -27.78
C VAL A 151 -14.22 9.99 -29.06
N PRO A 152 -15.56 10.17 -29.09
CA PRO A 152 -16.29 10.55 -30.29
C PRO A 152 -15.89 11.93 -30.84
N ASN A 153 -15.60 12.88 -29.94
CA ASN A 153 -15.22 14.26 -30.30
C ASN A 153 -13.82 14.59 -29.76
N PRO A 154 -12.74 14.17 -30.45
CA PRO A 154 -11.39 14.49 -30.04
C PRO A 154 -11.10 15.99 -30.24
N GLY A 155 -10.50 16.62 -29.22
CA GLY A 155 -10.15 18.04 -29.29
C GLY A 155 -9.63 18.60 -27.98
N ILE A 156 -9.22 19.87 -28.00
CA ILE A 156 -8.68 20.56 -26.81
C ILE A 156 -9.71 20.58 -25.67
N GLY A 157 -11.01 20.72 -26.02
CA GLY A 157 -12.09 20.70 -25.02
C GLY A 157 -12.14 19.39 -24.24
N PHE A 158 -11.98 18.24 -24.90
CA PHE A 158 -11.89 16.92 -24.24
C PHE A 158 -10.65 16.83 -23.35
N VAL A 159 -9.48 17.28 -23.84
CA VAL A 159 -8.23 17.28 -23.06
C VAL A 159 -8.40 18.07 -21.76
N MET A 160 -8.89 19.31 -21.85
CA MET A 160 -9.12 20.16 -20.68
C MET A 160 -10.14 19.57 -19.71
N MET A 161 -11.25 19.02 -20.22
CA MET A 161 -12.26 18.36 -19.37
C MET A 161 -11.68 17.15 -18.65
N THR A 162 -10.95 16.29 -19.35
CA THR A 162 -10.29 15.10 -18.78
C THR A 162 -9.25 15.49 -17.73
N MET A 163 -8.42 16.50 -18.02
CA MET A 163 -7.43 17.00 -17.06
C MET A 163 -8.08 17.53 -15.78
N LEU A 164 -9.11 18.34 -15.90
CA LEU A 164 -9.84 18.89 -14.74
C LEU A 164 -10.53 17.79 -13.95
N SER A 165 -11.22 16.87 -14.62
CA SER A 165 -11.95 15.78 -13.98
C SER A 165 -11.03 14.86 -13.21
N LEU A 166 -9.94 14.37 -13.81
CA LEU A 166 -8.98 13.48 -13.18
C LEU A 166 -8.21 14.15 -12.04
N THR A 167 -7.83 15.42 -12.22
CA THR A 167 -7.13 16.17 -11.18
C THR A 167 -8.02 16.38 -9.97
N THR A 168 -9.26 16.82 -10.19
CA THR A 168 -10.24 16.98 -9.11
C THR A 168 -10.50 15.65 -8.40
N GLY A 169 -10.65 14.56 -9.15
CA GLY A 169 -10.86 13.22 -8.61
C GLY A 169 -9.70 12.77 -7.72
N THR A 170 -8.47 12.93 -8.18
CA THR A 170 -7.28 12.54 -7.40
C THR A 170 -7.12 13.39 -6.13
N ILE A 171 -7.35 14.71 -6.23
CA ILE A 171 -7.30 15.59 -5.04
C ILE A 171 -8.39 15.18 -4.04
N LEU A 172 -9.58 14.82 -4.51
CA LEU A 172 -10.66 14.36 -3.63
C LEU A 172 -10.30 13.04 -2.94
N ILE A 173 -9.77 12.05 -3.67
CA ILE A 173 -9.31 10.79 -3.07
C ILE A 173 -8.20 11.04 -2.04
N MET A 174 -7.21 11.86 -2.38
CA MET A 174 -6.14 12.25 -1.46
C MET A 174 -6.71 12.85 -0.18
N TRP A 175 -7.62 13.80 -0.28
CA TRP A 175 -8.27 14.44 0.86
C TRP A 175 -9.08 13.42 1.69
N LEU A 176 -9.82 12.52 1.06
CA LEU A 176 -10.57 11.45 1.75
C LEU A 176 -9.61 10.52 2.50
N GLY A 177 -8.48 10.13 1.90
CA GLY A 177 -7.46 9.30 2.53
C GLY A 177 -6.84 9.96 3.76
N GLU A 178 -6.50 11.26 3.66
CA GLU A 178 -6.00 12.02 4.80
C GLU A 178 -7.04 12.13 5.93
N ARG A 179 -8.32 12.37 5.60
CA ARG A 179 -9.40 12.42 6.59
C ARG A 179 -9.64 11.09 7.29
N ILE A 180 -9.52 9.97 6.58
CA ILE A 180 -9.59 8.64 7.19
C ILE A 180 -8.43 8.48 8.19
N THR A 181 -7.21 8.85 7.80
CA THR A 181 -6.03 8.75 8.67
C THR A 181 -6.14 9.62 9.92
N GLU A 182 -6.67 10.85 9.80
CA GLU A 182 -6.79 11.80 10.91
C GLU A 182 -7.90 11.43 11.90
N ARG A 183 -9.07 11.06 11.40
CA ARG A 183 -10.30 10.90 12.21
C ARG A 183 -10.85 9.50 12.25
N GLY A 184 -10.39 8.62 11.37
CA GLY A 184 -10.83 7.25 11.26
C GLY A 184 -9.94 6.27 12.02
N ILE A 185 -9.81 5.07 11.46
CA ILE A 185 -8.93 3.99 11.90
C ILE A 185 -8.12 3.51 10.71
N GLY A 186 -6.86 3.20 10.93
CA GLY A 186 -5.94 2.72 9.91
C GLY A 186 -5.30 3.85 9.11
N ASN A 187 -4.43 3.47 8.17
CA ASN A 187 -3.91 4.40 7.18
C ASN A 187 -4.92 4.53 6.03
N GLY A 188 -5.53 5.71 5.88
CA GLY A 188 -6.60 5.94 4.91
C GLY A 188 -6.19 5.66 3.47
N ILE A 189 -4.96 5.99 3.09
CA ILE A 189 -4.43 5.74 1.75
C ILE A 189 -4.35 4.23 1.48
N SER A 190 -3.77 3.49 2.41
CA SER A 190 -3.65 2.04 2.31
C SER A 190 -5.02 1.34 2.30
N LEU A 191 -5.98 1.85 3.09
CA LEU A 191 -7.36 1.35 3.09
C LEU A 191 -8.09 1.60 1.77
N ILE A 192 -7.88 2.76 1.14
CA ILE A 192 -8.44 3.07 -0.20
C ILE A 192 -7.88 2.10 -1.25
N ILE A 193 -6.58 1.81 -1.22
CA ILE A 193 -5.97 0.82 -2.12
C ILE A 193 -6.55 -0.57 -1.85
N MET A 194 -6.60 -0.98 -0.60
CA MET A 194 -7.13 -2.29 -0.19
C MET A 194 -8.56 -2.50 -0.67
N ILE A 195 -9.46 -1.53 -0.47
CA ILE A 195 -10.85 -1.65 -0.92
C ILE A 195 -10.94 -1.68 -2.44
N GLY A 196 -10.02 -1.00 -3.15
CA GLY A 196 -9.88 -1.06 -4.59
C GLY A 196 -9.59 -2.47 -5.09
N ILE A 197 -8.67 -3.15 -4.43
CA ILE A 197 -8.30 -4.53 -4.77
C ILE A 197 -9.44 -5.50 -4.43
N ILE A 198 -10.06 -5.36 -3.26
CA ILE A 198 -11.17 -6.24 -2.82
C ILE A 198 -12.39 -6.15 -3.73
N ASP A 199 -12.67 -4.98 -4.31
CA ASP A 199 -13.82 -4.77 -5.22
C ASP A 199 -13.79 -5.67 -6.47
N ARG A 200 -12.61 -6.09 -6.90
CA ARG A 200 -12.47 -7.01 -8.04
C ARG A 200 -12.69 -8.47 -7.69
N LEU A 201 -12.57 -8.83 -6.41
CA LEU A 201 -12.64 -10.20 -5.96
C LEU A 201 -13.95 -10.91 -6.37
N PRO A 202 -15.15 -10.30 -6.25
CA PRO A 202 -16.37 -10.93 -6.71
C PRO A 202 -16.37 -11.26 -8.21
N ASN A 203 -15.85 -10.36 -9.05
CA ASN A 203 -15.78 -10.57 -10.50
C ASN A 203 -14.82 -11.70 -10.85
N VAL A 204 -13.68 -11.78 -10.15
CA VAL A 204 -12.71 -12.88 -10.36
C VAL A 204 -13.33 -14.22 -9.97
N VAL A 205 -14.01 -14.28 -8.83
CA VAL A 205 -14.70 -15.52 -8.40
C VAL A 205 -15.76 -15.96 -9.42
N VAL A 206 -16.56 -15.02 -9.93
CA VAL A 206 -17.59 -15.32 -10.94
C VAL A 206 -16.94 -15.80 -12.25
N SER A 207 -15.85 -15.18 -12.69
CA SER A 207 -15.13 -15.62 -13.91
C SER A 207 -14.53 -17.02 -13.76
N GLU A 208 -13.98 -17.36 -12.59
CA GLU A 208 -13.42 -18.69 -12.34
C GLU A 208 -14.52 -19.77 -12.28
N ILE A 209 -15.66 -19.48 -11.65
CA ILE A 209 -16.81 -20.39 -11.68
C ILE A 209 -17.28 -20.64 -13.12
N ALA A 210 -17.29 -19.60 -13.96
CA ALA A 210 -17.64 -19.74 -15.38
C ALA A 210 -16.64 -20.63 -16.13
N MET A 211 -15.32 -20.45 -15.92
CA MET A 211 -14.27 -21.27 -16.54
C MET A 211 -14.36 -22.75 -16.14
N VAL A 212 -14.69 -23.02 -14.88
CA VAL A 212 -14.92 -24.41 -14.41
C VAL A 212 -16.19 -25.00 -15.06
N ARG A 213 -17.25 -24.18 -15.21
CA ARG A 213 -18.53 -24.61 -15.79
C ARG A 213 -18.40 -24.90 -17.31
N GLU A 214 -17.55 -24.14 -18.00
CA GLU A 214 -17.25 -24.32 -19.42
C GLU A 214 -16.18 -25.38 -19.69
N GLU A 215 -15.77 -26.13 -18.67
CA GLU A 215 -14.74 -27.18 -18.71
C GLU A 215 -13.36 -26.70 -19.24
N VAL A 216 -13.14 -25.40 -19.28
CA VAL A 216 -11.84 -24.81 -19.67
C VAL A 216 -10.79 -25.13 -18.61
N ARG A 217 -11.20 -25.25 -17.34
CA ARG A 217 -10.32 -25.60 -16.23
C ARG A 217 -10.91 -26.70 -15.35
N GLY A 218 -10.08 -27.68 -14.98
CA GLY A 218 -10.50 -28.80 -14.14
C GLY A 218 -10.73 -28.39 -12.69
N ILE A 219 -11.76 -28.97 -12.04
CA ILE A 219 -12.07 -28.74 -10.62
C ILE A 219 -10.87 -29.04 -9.71
N PHE A 220 -10.06 -30.03 -10.05
CA PHE A 220 -8.85 -30.38 -9.29
C PHE A 220 -7.83 -29.23 -9.27
N THR A 221 -7.64 -28.53 -10.38
CA THR A 221 -6.75 -27.36 -10.50
C THR A 221 -7.24 -26.24 -9.59
N GLU A 222 -8.55 -25.98 -9.52
CA GLU A 222 -9.12 -24.97 -8.65
C GLU A 222 -8.91 -25.28 -7.15
N ILE A 223 -9.08 -26.54 -6.76
CA ILE A 223 -8.82 -26.96 -5.37
C ILE A 223 -7.36 -26.73 -4.99
N VAL A 224 -6.43 -27.07 -5.89
CA VAL A 224 -4.99 -26.85 -5.70
C VAL A 224 -4.69 -25.34 -5.59
N LEU A 225 -5.28 -24.52 -6.46
CA LEU A 225 -5.11 -23.07 -6.41
C LEU A 225 -5.63 -22.49 -5.11
N ILE A 226 -6.83 -22.80 -4.67
CA ILE A 226 -7.40 -22.35 -3.39
C ILE A 226 -6.51 -22.79 -2.23
N GLY A 227 -6.05 -24.03 -2.20
CA GLY A 227 -5.11 -24.52 -1.18
C GLY A 227 -3.81 -23.72 -1.15
N LEU A 228 -3.24 -23.45 -2.33
CA LEU A 228 -2.05 -22.62 -2.48
C LEU A 228 -2.26 -21.19 -1.96
N MET A 229 -3.41 -20.59 -2.24
CA MET A 229 -3.77 -19.27 -1.71
C MET A 229 -3.74 -19.25 -0.18
N PHE A 230 -4.38 -20.21 0.49
CA PHE A 230 -4.35 -20.28 1.96
C PHE A 230 -2.94 -20.44 2.51
N ILE A 231 -2.10 -21.24 1.85
CA ILE A 231 -0.68 -21.44 2.24
C ILE A 231 0.07 -20.09 2.14
N ILE A 232 -0.08 -19.38 1.03
CA ILE A 232 0.61 -18.10 0.81
C ILE A 232 0.13 -17.05 1.82
N VAL A 233 -1.19 -16.94 2.04
CA VAL A 233 -1.75 -16.04 3.07
C VAL A 233 -1.16 -16.36 4.44
N GLY A 234 -1.09 -17.64 4.81
CA GLY A 234 -0.48 -18.09 6.06
C GLY A 234 0.98 -17.65 6.20
N PHE A 235 1.78 -17.82 5.14
CA PHE A 235 3.17 -17.37 5.12
C PHE A 235 3.30 -15.84 5.21
N VAL A 236 2.45 -15.08 4.53
CA VAL A 236 2.43 -13.61 4.62
C VAL A 236 2.10 -13.15 6.05
N VAL A 237 1.11 -13.77 6.69
CA VAL A 237 0.75 -13.46 8.08
C VAL A 237 1.92 -13.78 9.02
N LEU A 238 2.55 -14.95 8.88
CA LEU A 238 3.70 -15.35 9.69
C LEU A 238 4.87 -14.36 9.54
N LEU A 239 5.18 -13.93 8.33
CA LEU A 239 6.23 -12.95 8.07
C LEU A 239 5.90 -11.59 8.69
N THR A 240 4.68 -11.12 8.50
CA THR A 240 4.25 -9.79 8.96
C THR A 240 4.20 -9.71 10.49
N GLN A 241 3.82 -10.81 11.15
CA GLN A 241 3.79 -10.91 12.61
C GLN A 241 5.13 -11.35 13.21
N GLY A 242 6.03 -11.86 12.38
CA GLY A 242 7.35 -12.33 12.81
C GLY A 242 8.16 -11.22 13.47
N GLN A 243 8.70 -11.50 14.68
CA GLN A 243 9.51 -10.54 15.42
C GLN A 243 10.67 -11.19 16.15
N ARG A 244 11.83 -10.55 16.16
CA ARG A 244 12.97 -10.89 16.99
C ARG A 244 12.90 -10.11 18.30
N LYS A 245 12.76 -10.79 19.44
CA LYS A 245 12.72 -10.16 20.76
C LYS A 245 14.14 -10.03 21.29
N ILE A 246 14.61 -8.79 21.56
CA ILE A 246 15.89 -8.52 22.19
C ILE A 246 15.65 -8.30 23.67
N PRO A 247 16.27 -9.11 24.59
CA PRO A 247 16.10 -8.93 26.01
C PRO A 247 16.77 -7.64 26.49
N VAL A 248 16.03 -6.84 27.27
CA VAL A 248 16.51 -5.60 27.88
C VAL A 248 16.28 -5.70 29.39
N GLN A 249 17.29 -5.32 30.16
CA GLN A 249 17.20 -5.24 31.61
C GLN A 249 17.29 -3.77 32.04
N TYR A 250 16.46 -3.40 33.01
CA TYR A 250 16.52 -2.10 33.65
C TYR A 250 17.14 -2.24 35.03
N ALA A 251 18.05 -1.31 35.37
CA ALA A 251 18.68 -1.30 36.67
C ALA A 251 17.63 -1.17 37.80
N LYS A 252 17.78 -1.93 38.85
CA LYS A 252 16.94 -1.80 40.05
C LYS A 252 17.24 -0.48 40.73
N ARG A 253 16.22 0.32 40.98
CA ARG A 253 16.32 1.58 41.71
C ARG A 253 15.68 1.41 43.06
N VAL A 254 16.47 1.58 44.12
CA VAL A 254 15.99 1.53 45.50
C VAL A 254 15.70 2.96 45.93
N VAL A 255 14.43 3.25 46.25
CA VAL A 255 13.99 4.54 46.79
C VAL A 255 13.39 4.27 48.20
N GLY A 256 14.17 4.54 49.22
CA GLY A 256 13.79 4.18 50.60
C GLY A 256 13.73 2.67 50.80
N ARG A 257 12.61 2.17 51.33
CA ARG A 257 12.36 0.70 51.51
C ARG A 257 11.74 0.01 50.29
N LYS A 258 11.43 0.75 49.20
CA LYS A 258 10.80 0.18 47.99
C LYS A 258 11.81 0.02 46.87
N VAL A 259 11.84 -1.18 46.28
CA VAL A 259 12.66 -1.51 45.10
C VAL A 259 11.79 -1.30 43.85
N TYR A 260 12.18 -0.34 43.00
CA TYR A 260 11.57 -0.08 41.72
C TYR A 260 12.48 -0.55 40.60
N GLY A 261 11.92 -1.21 39.55
CA GLY A 261 12.68 -1.71 38.42
C GLY A 261 13.10 -3.16 38.57
N GLY A 262 14.01 -3.59 37.72
CA GLY A 262 14.46 -4.99 37.65
C GLY A 262 13.55 -5.90 36.79
N GLN A 263 12.54 -5.36 36.12
CA GLN A 263 11.76 -6.13 35.17
C GLN A 263 12.57 -6.31 33.88
N ALA A 264 12.69 -7.57 33.46
CA ALA A 264 13.20 -7.89 32.13
C ALA A 264 12.11 -7.60 31.12
N THR A 265 12.39 -6.73 30.17
CA THR A 265 11.50 -6.45 29.05
C THR A 265 12.20 -6.84 27.74
N HIS A 266 11.49 -6.73 26.62
CA HIS A 266 12.03 -7.09 25.32
C HIS A 266 11.73 -5.98 24.32
N ILE A 267 12.71 -5.66 23.46
CA ILE A 267 12.47 -4.84 22.28
C ILE A 267 12.06 -5.77 21.14
N PRO A 268 10.83 -5.65 20.61
CA PRO A 268 10.39 -6.43 19.46
C PRO A 268 10.92 -5.79 18.17
N LEU A 269 11.85 -6.43 17.47
CA LEU A 269 12.24 -6.07 16.12
C LEU A 269 11.43 -6.91 15.13
N ARG A 270 10.54 -6.28 14.38
CA ARG A 270 9.74 -6.98 13.37
C ARG A 270 10.59 -7.37 12.18
N VAL A 271 10.31 -8.53 11.58
CA VAL A 271 10.95 -8.98 10.32
C VAL A 271 10.58 -8.05 9.19
N ASN A 272 9.34 -7.62 9.15
CA ASN A 272 8.84 -6.62 8.21
C ASN A 272 8.51 -5.32 8.97
N THR A 273 9.52 -4.53 9.32
CA THR A 273 9.34 -3.23 9.98
C THR A 273 8.75 -2.19 9.03
N ALA A 274 9.03 -2.32 7.74
CA ALA A 274 8.59 -1.38 6.71
C ALA A 274 7.11 -1.58 6.27
N GLY A 275 6.47 -2.69 6.68
CA GLY A 275 5.08 -3.00 6.31
C GLY A 275 4.91 -3.21 4.80
N VAL A 276 3.85 -2.65 4.23
CA VAL A 276 3.53 -2.75 2.79
C VAL A 276 4.14 -1.63 1.95
N MET A 277 4.72 -0.60 2.58
CA MET A 277 5.23 0.60 1.89
C MET A 277 6.30 0.28 0.83
N PRO A 278 7.29 -0.59 1.06
CA PRO A 278 8.30 -0.91 0.05
C PRO A 278 7.72 -1.45 -1.25
N ILE A 279 6.65 -2.23 -1.16
CA ILE A 279 5.98 -2.83 -2.31
C ILE A 279 5.26 -1.76 -3.12
N ILE A 280 4.53 -0.88 -2.43
CA ILE A 280 3.82 0.24 -3.05
C ILE A 280 4.81 1.18 -3.75
N PHE A 281 5.97 1.42 -3.14
CA PHE A 281 7.04 2.26 -3.71
C PHE A 281 7.69 1.62 -4.93
N ALA A 282 8.05 0.35 -4.84
CA ALA A 282 8.60 -0.38 -5.98
C ALA A 282 7.62 -0.38 -7.16
N GLN A 283 6.34 -0.62 -6.90
CA GLN A 283 5.29 -0.60 -7.93
C GLN A 283 5.12 0.79 -8.55
N SER A 284 5.16 1.85 -7.75
CA SER A 284 5.03 3.22 -8.26
C SER A 284 6.17 3.61 -9.19
N ILE A 285 7.40 3.16 -8.90
CA ILE A 285 8.55 3.37 -9.80
C ILE A 285 8.40 2.56 -11.08
N MET A 286 7.90 1.32 -10.99
CA MET A 286 7.64 0.50 -12.16
C MET A 286 6.55 1.09 -13.09
N PHE A 287 5.72 2.00 -12.60
CA PHE A 287 4.75 2.72 -13.44
C PHE A 287 5.35 3.92 -14.19
N ILE A 288 6.54 4.41 -13.83
CA ILE A 288 7.15 5.57 -14.50
C ILE A 288 7.37 5.31 -15.99
N PRO A 289 7.95 4.18 -16.45
CA PRO A 289 8.10 3.91 -17.88
C PRO A 289 6.75 3.92 -18.63
N ASN A 290 5.70 3.35 -18.00
CA ASN A 290 4.35 3.35 -18.58
C ASN A 290 3.80 4.78 -18.72
N THR A 291 4.00 5.62 -17.69
CA THR A 291 3.60 7.03 -17.77
C THR A 291 4.31 7.76 -18.91
N ILE A 292 5.60 7.51 -19.11
CA ILE A 292 6.36 8.09 -20.22
C ILE A 292 5.81 7.64 -21.59
N SER A 293 5.41 6.37 -21.71
CA SER A 293 4.86 5.85 -22.97
C SER A 293 3.53 6.48 -23.35
N THR A 294 2.72 6.93 -22.38
CA THR A 294 1.46 7.63 -22.67
C THR A 294 1.65 9.00 -23.32
N PHE A 295 2.81 9.65 -23.10
CA PHE A 295 3.16 10.92 -23.75
C PHE A 295 3.65 10.75 -25.21
N PHE A 296 4.23 9.59 -25.53
CA PHE A 296 4.84 9.33 -26.84
C PHE A 296 4.33 8.01 -27.46
N PRO A 297 3.04 7.87 -27.72
CA PRO A 297 2.44 6.60 -28.15
C PRO A 297 2.94 6.10 -29.51
N ASN A 298 3.47 7.01 -30.34
CA ASN A 298 3.93 6.69 -31.70
C ASN A 298 5.45 6.54 -31.84
N SER A 299 6.20 6.57 -30.73
CA SER A 299 7.67 6.45 -30.77
C SER A 299 8.10 4.98 -30.74
N ASN A 300 8.71 4.51 -31.82
CA ASN A 300 9.25 3.13 -31.93
C ASN A 300 10.30 2.83 -30.85
N LEU A 301 11.11 3.79 -30.46
CA LEU A 301 12.11 3.64 -29.39
C LEU A 301 11.45 3.37 -28.05
N ILE A 302 10.40 4.14 -27.73
CA ILE A 302 9.69 3.99 -26.46
C ILE A 302 8.91 2.69 -26.44
N GLN A 303 8.25 2.31 -27.54
CA GLN A 303 7.59 1.01 -27.66
C GLN A 303 8.57 -0.15 -27.52
N GLY A 304 9.79 -0.05 -28.11
CA GLY A 304 10.86 -1.03 -27.92
C GLY A 304 11.30 -1.14 -26.46
N MET A 305 11.48 -0.02 -25.77
CA MET A 305 11.77 -0.03 -24.32
C MET A 305 10.64 -0.64 -23.50
N MET A 306 9.38 -0.32 -23.81
CA MET A 306 8.20 -0.86 -23.12
C MET A 306 8.08 -2.38 -23.27
N SER A 307 8.54 -2.97 -24.37
CA SER A 307 8.54 -4.42 -24.54
C SER A 307 9.44 -5.13 -23.49
N PHE A 308 10.55 -4.51 -23.08
CA PHE A 308 11.41 -5.01 -22.00
C PHE A 308 10.77 -4.88 -20.61
N PHE A 309 9.97 -3.81 -20.40
CA PHE A 309 9.22 -3.59 -19.15
C PHE A 309 7.83 -4.21 -19.15
N SER A 310 7.54 -5.08 -20.12
CA SER A 310 6.29 -5.85 -20.12
C SER A 310 6.24 -6.79 -18.92
N VAL A 311 5.06 -6.89 -18.31
CA VAL A 311 4.77 -7.75 -17.16
C VAL A 311 5.10 -9.22 -17.42
N SER A 312 5.03 -9.64 -18.68
CA SER A 312 5.33 -11.02 -19.11
C SER A 312 6.84 -11.32 -19.18
N GLN A 313 7.69 -10.31 -19.11
CA GLN A 313 9.14 -10.48 -19.28
C GLN A 313 9.86 -10.73 -17.95
N PRO A 314 10.82 -11.67 -17.90
CA PRO A 314 11.61 -11.93 -16.68
C PRO A 314 12.39 -10.71 -16.18
N VAL A 315 12.78 -9.80 -17.07
CA VAL A 315 13.48 -8.56 -16.73
C VAL A 315 12.63 -7.70 -15.79
N TYR A 316 11.32 -7.59 -16.07
CA TYR A 316 10.39 -6.89 -15.20
C TYR A 316 10.39 -7.48 -13.79
N TRP A 317 10.31 -8.80 -13.66
CA TRP A 317 10.25 -9.48 -12.37
C TRP A 317 11.52 -9.28 -11.53
N ILE A 318 12.68 -9.35 -12.19
CA ILE A 318 13.98 -9.16 -11.53
C ILE A 318 14.11 -7.73 -11.04
N ILE A 319 13.82 -6.73 -11.87
CA ILE A 319 13.91 -5.30 -11.49
C ILE A 319 12.91 -5.02 -10.36
N PHE A 320 11.68 -5.51 -10.46
CA PHE A 320 10.66 -5.32 -9.44
C PHE A 320 11.07 -5.94 -8.10
N GLY A 321 11.58 -7.18 -8.11
CA GLY A 321 12.11 -7.84 -6.91
C GLY A 321 13.28 -7.08 -6.27
N LEU A 322 14.23 -6.60 -7.07
CA LEU A 322 15.35 -5.80 -6.61
C LEU A 322 14.90 -4.47 -5.99
N LEU A 323 13.92 -3.79 -6.60
CA LEU A 323 13.35 -2.57 -6.05
C LEU A 323 12.66 -2.82 -4.70
N ILE A 324 11.93 -3.93 -4.54
CA ILE A 324 11.32 -4.28 -3.26
C ILE A 324 12.39 -4.48 -2.19
N VAL A 325 13.46 -5.22 -2.47
CA VAL A 325 14.57 -5.41 -1.54
C VAL A 325 15.19 -4.06 -1.16
N PHE A 326 15.50 -3.22 -2.16
CA PHE A 326 16.07 -1.90 -1.95
C PHE A 326 15.17 -1.02 -1.07
N PHE A 327 13.88 -0.92 -1.39
CA PHE A 327 12.95 -0.10 -0.60
C PHE A 327 12.68 -0.67 0.79
N THR A 328 12.75 -1.97 0.97
CA THR A 328 12.61 -2.58 2.30
C THR A 328 13.76 -2.15 3.21
N TYR A 329 14.99 -2.16 2.74
CA TYR A 329 16.14 -1.67 3.49
C TYR A 329 16.06 -0.15 3.70
N PHE A 330 15.77 0.59 2.65
CA PHE A 330 15.64 2.05 2.70
C PHE A 330 14.60 2.50 3.73
N TYR A 331 13.41 1.90 3.66
CA TYR A 331 12.32 2.27 4.56
C TYR A 331 12.57 1.80 6.00
N THR A 332 13.18 0.65 6.18
CA THR A 332 13.58 0.15 7.51
C THR A 332 14.58 1.10 8.17
N ALA A 333 15.55 1.61 7.42
CA ALA A 333 16.53 2.59 7.92
C ALA A 333 15.90 3.94 8.32
N ILE A 334 14.83 4.37 7.62
CA ILE A 334 14.08 5.59 7.96
C ILE A 334 13.15 5.37 9.16
N ALA A 335 12.44 4.23 9.18
CA ALA A 335 11.42 3.94 10.19
C ALA A 335 12.01 3.62 11.57
N PHE A 336 13.20 3.06 11.61
CA PHE A 336 13.86 2.63 12.85
C PHE A 336 15.27 3.20 12.95
N ASN A 337 15.48 4.10 13.92
CA ASN A 337 16.77 4.70 14.21
C ASN A 337 17.46 3.99 15.39
N PRO A 338 18.46 3.10 15.15
CA PRO A 338 19.12 2.35 16.21
C PRO A 338 19.85 3.24 17.23
N VAL A 339 20.34 4.41 16.79
CA VAL A 339 21.05 5.35 17.66
C VAL A 339 20.11 5.97 18.68
N GLU A 340 18.96 6.45 18.23
CA GLU A 340 17.95 7.06 19.08
C GLU A 340 17.40 6.05 20.11
N VAL A 341 17.17 4.81 19.68
CA VAL A 341 16.72 3.73 20.57
C VAL A 341 17.78 3.42 21.64
N ALA A 342 19.06 3.33 21.26
CA ALA A 342 20.16 3.06 22.19
C ALA A 342 20.35 4.22 23.19
N ASP A 343 20.22 5.47 22.75
CA ASP A 343 20.31 6.66 23.61
C ASP A 343 19.14 6.76 24.58
N ASN A 344 17.93 6.48 24.12
CA ASN A 344 16.74 6.42 24.97
C ASN A 344 16.88 5.31 26.03
N MET A 345 17.35 4.12 25.64
CA MET A 345 17.64 3.04 26.58
C MET A 345 18.63 3.49 27.65
N LYS A 346 19.73 4.14 27.25
CA LYS A 346 20.76 4.64 28.17
C LYS A 346 20.18 5.68 29.14
N LYS A 347 19.35 6.62 28.65
CA LYS A 347 18.69 7.64 29.49
C LYS A 347 17.78 7.03 30.57
N TYR A 348 17.08 5.94 30.24
CA TYR A 348 16.17 5.27 31.18
C TYR A 348 16.84 4.15 31.99
N GLY A 349 18.16 4.00 31.92
CA GLY A 349 18.91 2.99 32.66
C GLY A 349 18.71 1.56 32.18
N GLY A 350 18.25 1.40 30.92
CA GLY A 350 18.12 0.10 30.27
C GLY A 350 19.44 -0.32 29.61
N PHE A 351 19.73 -1.60 29.62
CA PHE A 351 20.89 -2.20 28.94
C PHE A 351 20.57 -3.59 28.41
N ILE A 352 21.30 -3.99 27.38
CA ILE A 352 21.25 -5.36 26.84
C ILE A 352 22.33 -6.17 27.57
N PRO A 353 21.99 -7.33 28.17
CA PRO A 353 22.99 -8.16 28.85
C PRO A 353 24.19 -8.48 27.96
N GLY A 354 25.39 -8.24 28.47
CA GLY A 354 26.63 -8.47 27.74
C GLY A 354 27.09 -7.38 26.79
N ILE A 355 26.31 -6.27 26.62
CA ILE A 355 26.62 -5.18 25.70
C ILE A 355 26.71 -3.84 26.45
N ARG A 356 27.76 -3.06 26.17
CA ARG A 356 27.92 -1.72 26.78
C ARG A 356 26.86 -0.75 26.27
N PRO A 357 26.16 -0.02 27.17
CA PRO A 357 25.17 1.00 26.76
C PRO A 357 25.77 2.09 25.87
N GLY A 358 24.98 2.59 24.92
CA GLY A 358 25.37 3.63 23.96
C GLY A 358 25.77 3.06 22.60
N LYS A 359 26.86 3.52 22.01
CA LYS A 359 27.28 3.20 20.63
C LYS A 359 27.33 1.69 20.33
N LYS A 360 27.84 0.87 21.25
CA LYS A 360 27.88 -0.59 21.07
C LYS A 360 26.49 -1.22 21.04
N THR A 361 25.54 -0.67 21.79
CA THR A 361 24.14 -1.09 21.75
C THR A 361 23.50 -0.74 20.41
N SER A 362 23.76 0.47 19.88
CA SER A 362 23.29 0.89 18.57
C SER A 362 23.84 -0.01 17.45
N GLU A 363 25.15 -0.28 17.42
CA GLU A 363 25.80 -1.18 16.46
C GLU A 363 25.20 -2.60 16.51
N PHE A 364 24.92 -3.11 17.71
CA PHE A 364 24.31 -4.43 17.89
C PHE A 364 22.88 -4.49 17.36
N ILE A 365 22.06 -3.48 17.67
CA ILE A 365 20.67 -3.40 17.18
C ILE A 365 20.66 -3.28 15.67
N ASP A 366 21.52 -2.43 15.08
CA ASP A 366 21.64 -2.25 13.63
C ASP A 366 22.03 -3.54 12.91
N ASN A 367 23.00 -4.29 13.46
CA ASN A 367 23.42 -5.57 12.90
C ASN A 367 22.29 -6.63 12.94
N ILE A 368 21.49 -6.66 14.02
CA ILE A 368 20.33 -7.56 14.10
C ILE A 368 19.28 -7.12 13.09
N LEU A 369 18.98 -5.82 13.02
CA LEU A 369 17.98 -5.27 12.12
C LEU A 369 18.31 -5.61 10.65
N THR A 370 19.56 -5.38 10.24
CA THR A 370 20.05 -5.70 8.90
C THR A 370 19.90 -7.20 8.57
N LYS A 371 20.28 -8.07 9.53
CA LYS A 371 20.17 -9.52 9.34
C LYS A 371 18.73 -10.03 9.32
N VAL A 372 17.82 -9.39 10.05
CA VAL A 372 16.40 -9.77 10.08
C VAL A 372 15.67 -9.23 8.86
N THR A 373 16.05 -8.05 8.37
CA THR A 373 15.45 -7.43 7.17
C THR A 373 15.76 -8.21 5.89
N LEU A 374 16.97 -8.82 5.78
CA LEU A 374 17.36 -9.56 4.57
C LEU A 374 16.38 -10.68 4.18
N PRO A 375 16.13 -11.69 5.02
CA PRO A 375 15.18 -12.76 4.69
C PRO A 375 13.77 -12.22 4.50
N GLY A 376 13.37 -11.18 5.27
CA GLY A 376 12.09 -10.51 5.11
C GLY A 376 11.92 -9.86 3.73
N SER A 377 12.93 -9.12 3.25
CA SER A 377 12.90 -8.46 1.95
C SER A 377 12.91 -9.44 0.78
N ILE A 378 13.72 -10.51 0.86
CA ILE A 378 13.75 -11.57 -0.17
C ILE A 378 12.39 -12.27 -0.25
N PHE A 379 11.78 -12.57 0.88
CA PHE A 379 10.48 -13.22 0.92
C PHE A 379 9.37 -12.30 0.37
N LEU A 380 9.39 -11.01 0.72
CA LEU A 380 8.46 -10.02 0.14
C LEU A 380 8.61 -9.93 -1.38
N ALA A 381 9.85 -9.87 -1.87
CA ALA A 381 10.14 -9.85 -3.30
C ALA A 381 9.65 -11.13 -4.00
N PHE A 382 9.87 -12.30 -3.40
CA PHE A 382 9.39 -13.58 -3.92
C PHE A 382 7.86 -13.60 -4.02
N ILE A 383 7.13 -13.24 -2.95
CA ILE A 383 5.66 -13.21 -2.99
C ILE A 383 5.15 -12.19 -3.99
N ALA A 384 5.81 -11.03 -4.14
CA ALA A 384 5.41 -10.00 -5.08
C ALA A 384 5.57 -10.44 -6.54
N VAL A 385 6.59 -11.25 -6.85
CA VAL A 385 6.86 -11.78 -8.18
C VAL A 385 6.08 -13.07 -8.47
N PHE A 386 5.65 -13.79 -7.45
CA PHE A 386 5.02 -15.11 -7.56
C PHE A 386 3.83 -15.19 -8.53
N PRO A 387 2.90 -14.21 -8.60
CA PRO A 387 1.79 -14.24 -9.56
C PRO A 387 2.25 -14.33 -11.01
N TYR A 388 3.33 -13.63 -11.36
CA TYR A 388 3.87 -13.65 -12.74
C TYR A 388 4.43 -15.03 -13.11
N ILE A 389 4.99 -15.74 -12.13
CA ILE A 389 5.45 -17.12 -12.29
C ILE A 389 4.25 -18.05 -12.48
N LEU A 390 3.19 -17.89 -11.68
CA LEU A 390 1.95 -18.67 -11.79
C LEU A 390 1.28 -18.49 -13.14
N MET A 391 1.17 -17.25 -13.62
CA MET A 391 0.62 -16.97 -14.96
C MET A 391 1.35 -17.76 -16.07
N LYS A 392 2.68 -17.81 -15.97
CA LYS A 392 3.49 -18.47 -17.01
C LYS A 392 3.47 -19.99 -16.91
N VAL A 393 3.36 -20.55 -15.70
CA VAL A 393 3.44 -22.01 -15.46
C VAL A 393 2.07 -22.67 -15.60
N MET A 394 1.00 -22.00 -15.13
CA MET A 394 -0.34 -22.58 -15.05
C MET A 394 -1.34 -21.97 -16.05
N ASP A 395 -0.88 -21.06 -16.90
CA ASP A 395 -1.71 -20.33 -17.89
C ASP A 395 -2.96 -19.69 -17.26
N ILE A 396 -2.76 -19.01 -16.13
CA ILE A 396 -3.81 -18.38 -15.35
C ILE A 396 -3.92 -16.91 -15.75
N ASN A 397 -5.14 -16.38 -15.80
CA ASN A 397 -5.37 -14.97 -16.02
C ASN A 397 -4.71 -14.12 -14.93
N TYR A 398 -4.21 -12.92 -15.30
CA TYR A 398 -3.55 -12.02 -14.38
C TYR A 398 -4.44 -11.64 -13.19
N ASP A 399 -5.73 -11.40 -13.41
CA ASP A 399 -6.66 -10.99 -12.35
C ASP A 399 -6.72 -12.05 -11.24
N LEU A 400 -6.84 -13.34 -11.59
CA LEU A 400 -6.78 -14.42 -10.62
C LEU A 400 -5.39 -14.54 -9.98
N ALA A 401 -4.33 -14.55 -10.79
CA ALA A 401 -2.96 -14.69 -10.30
C ALA A 401 -2.59 -13.62 -9.26
N SER A 402 -3.08 -12.40 -9.43
CA SER A 402 -2.84 -11.27 -8.52
C SER A 402 -3.41 -11.48 -7.12
N PHE A 403 -4.43 -12.33 -6.95
CA PHE A 403 -4.98 -12.70 -5.64
C PHE A 403 -4.23 -13.84 -4.95
N PHE A 404 -3.45 -14.65 -5.71
CA PHE A 404 -2.61 -15.71 -5.13
C PHE A 404 -1.29 -15.20 -4.57
N GLY A 405 -0.96 -13.95 -4.75
CA GLY A 405 0.29 -13.36 -4.31
C GLY A 405 0.40 -11.93 -4.80
N GLY A 406 1.64 -11.51 -5.01
CA GLY A 406 1.92 -10.20 -5.54
C GLY A 406 1.57 -9.07 -4.58
N THR A 407 1.52 -7.89 -5.15
CA THR A 407 1.26 -6.66 -4.40
C THR A 407 -0.13 -6.63 -3.77
N SER A 408 -1.13 -7.20 -4.44
CA SER A 408 -2.53 -7.18 -3.99
C SER A 408 -2.73 -7.93 -2.69
N LEU A 409 -2.27 -9.16 -2.61
CA LEU A 409 -2.40 -9.98 -1.40
C LEU A 409 -1.59 -9.41 -0.25
N LEU A 410 -0.36 -8.94 -0.51
CA LEU A 410 0.50 -8.32 0.50
C LEU A 410 -0.14 -7.05 1.07
N ILE A 411 -0.78 -6.23 0.22
CA ILE A 411 -1.48 -5.02 0.65
C ILE A 411 -2.71 -5.39 1.46
N ILE A 412 -3.55 -6.33 1.00
CA ILE A 412 -4.76 -6.73 1.73
C ILE A 412 -4.40 -7.23 3.13
N VAL A 413 -3.48 -8.20 3.21
CA VAL A 413 -3.08 -8.80 4.51
C VAL A 413 -2.37 -7.79 5.40
N GLY A 414 -1.42 -7.02 4.85
CA GLY A 414 -0.67 -6.04 5.62
C GLY A 414 -1.55 -4.93 6.18
N VAL A 415 -2.41 -4.33 5.35
CA VAL A 415 -3.32 -3.25 5.78
C VAL A 415 -4.36 -3.76 6.78
N ALA A 416 -4.88 -4.99 6.57
CA ALA A 416 -5.80 -5.61 7.53
C ALA A 416 -5.13 -5.81 8.89
N LEU A 417 -3.90 -6.34 8.93
CA LEU A 417 -3.14 -6.56 10.16
C LEU A 417 -2.78 -5.25 10.86
N ASP A 418 -2.32 -4.23 10.12
CA ASP A 418 -2.01 -2.91 10.68
C ASP A 418 -3.26 -2.25 11.28
N THR A 419 -4.39 -2.36 10.59
CA THR A 419 -5.67 -1.83 11.08
C THR A 419 -6.14 -2.56 12.33
N LEU A 420 -6.03 -3.89 12.37
CA LEU A 420 -6.35 -4.69 13.56
C LEU A 420 -5.48 -4.32 14.75
N GLN A 421 -4.16 -4.14 14.55
CA GLN A 421 -3.24 -3.72 15.62
C GLN A 421 -3.59 -2.33 16.17
N GLN A 422 -4.03 -1.39 15.31
CA GLN A 422 -4.51 -0.09 15.76
C GLN A 422 -5.79 -0.22 16.59
N ILE A 423 -6.73 -1.07 16.19
CA ILE A 423 -7.94 -1.35 16.96
C ILE A 423 -7.59 -1.95 18.32
N GLU A 424 -6.70 -2.93 18.36
CA GLU A 424 -6.24 -3.55 19.61
C GLU A 424 -5.55 -2.55 20.54
N SER A 425 -4.70 -1.68 20.02
CA SER A 425 -4.03 -0.66 20.82
C SER A 425 -5.02 0.35 21.44
N HIS A 426 -6.06 0.74 20.70
CA HIS A 426 -7.13 1.58 21.23
C HIS A 426 -7.97 0.88 22.31
N LEU A 427 -8.20 -0.43 22.17
CA LEU A 427 -8.88 -1.23 23.18
C LEU A 427 -8.07 -1.33 24.48
N LEU A 428 -6.76 -1.57 24.38
CA LEU A 428 -5.87 -1.70 25.53
C LEU A 428 -5.75 -0.39 26.30
N MET A 429 -5.58 0.74 25.63
CA MET A 429 -5.49 2.06 26.29
C MET A 429 -6.72 2.35 27.16
N ARG A 430 -7.91 2.00 26.71
CA ARG A 430 -9.15 2.24 27.49
C ARG A 430 -9.40 1.24 28.61
N HIS A 431 -8.89 0.02 28.51
CA HIS A 431 -8.92 -0.88 29.66
C HIS A 431 -8.12 -0.30 30.85
N TYR A 432 -6.99 0.35 30.57
CA TYR A 432 -6.21 1.05 31.60
C TYR A 432 -6.94 2.26 32.19
N ASP A 433 -7.59 3.08 31.38
CA ASP A 433 -8.38 4.22 31.85
C ASP A 433 -9.59 3.80 32.72
N GLY A 434 -10.20 2.66 32.42
CA GLY A 434 -11.28 2.06 33.22
C GLY A 434 -10.81 1.63 34.61
N PHE A 435 -9.62 1.06 34.72
CA PHE A 435 -9.00 0.69 36.00
C PHE A 435 -8.63 1.92 36.85
N LEU A 436 -8.14 3.00 36.23
CA LEU A 436 -7.81 4.24 36.92
C LEU A 436 -9.06 4.99 37.43
N LYS A 437 -10.18 4.94 36.71
CA LYS A 437 -11.46 5.55 37.12
C LYS A 437 -12.23 4.74 38.16
N SER A 438 -12.06 3.42 38.19
CA SER A 438 -12.69 2.54 39.20
C SER A 438 -11.87 2.41 40.49
N GLY A 439 -10.61 2.80 40.48
CA GLY A 439 -9.72 2.85 41.63
C GLY A 439 -10.05 4.04 42.53
N LYS A 440 -11.13 3.96 43.32
CA LYS A 440 -11.26 4.73 44.55
C LYS A 440 -10.04 4.37 45.41
N LEU A 441 -9.04 5.25 45.42
CA LEU A 441 -7.99 5.24 46.46
C LEU A 441 -8.68 5.34 47.82
N ARG A 442 -9.00 4.21 48.42
CA ARG A 442 -9.28 4.13 49.84
C ARG A 442 -7.98 4.53 50.55
N GLY A 443 -7.82 5.81 50.84
CA GLY A 443 -6.86 6.30 51.78
C GLY A 443 -7.15 5.65 53.12
N ARG A 444 -6.27 4.78 53.57
CA ARG A 444 -6.27 4.22 54.90
C ARG A 444 -5.60 5.28 55.80
N HIS A 445 -6.41 5.95 56.62
CA HIS A 445 -5.93 6.69 57.79
C HIS A 445 -5.20 5.76 58.75
#